data_6fc0a0d20ed1020c8734b3746104092f
#
_entry.id   6fc0a0d20ed1020c8734b3746104092f
#
_cell.length_a   1.000
_cell.length_b   1.000
_cell.length_c   1.000
_cell.angle_alpha   90.00
_cell.angle_beta   90.00
_cell.angle_gamma   90.00
#
_symmetry.space_group_name_H-M   'P 1'
#
loop_
_entity.id
_entity.type
_entity.pdbx_description
1 polymer ?
#
loop_
_entity_poly.entity_id
_entity_poly.type
_entity_poly.pdbx_seq_one_letter_code
_entity_poly.pdbx_strand_id
1 'polypeptide(L)'
;MVNLSLSGEGPCSPALQEALDEVKARGVLVVAAAGNYGRDFRDYFPGNCRGVLTVGAVGPDGRLASYSNRSAPLLAPGGDGASGVLGPTLGGHRLLKGTSQAAPHVSAALALLRSRGAASPEALEGALLAGSRSTPEGRLLEAFAALKALEGGGVALRVEGRLALKPGEEGSLPVEVLSPYPVPVRVAAEGGLAAYLAPNPAQGTAHLRVRAPTGTAPGAYRVRLEGGGDWATAEVQVEALPARVVLSACSEGGACRSLALPPEGGPFRLEGLSPGTYRLLAFLDRDGDGALDPEEPRGEAEAKPPARGVRLLVQ
;
A
#
# COMPACT_ATOMS: atom_id res chain seq x y z
N MET A 1 -14.19 25.04 17.23
CA MET A 1 -14.67 23.69 16.89
C MET A 1 -15.30 23.06 18.12
N VAL A 2 -16.43 22.38 17.93
CA VAL A 2 -17.15 21.61 18.96
C VAL A 2 -17.19 20.15 18.55
N ASN A 3 -16.83 19.22 19.45
CA ASN A 3 -16.95 17.79 19.25
C ASN A 3 -18.08 17.22 20.14
N LEU A 4 -19.08 16.60 19.51
CA LEU A 4 -20.23 15.99 20.15
C LEU A 4 -20.18 14.45 19.98
N SER A 5 -19.44 13.79 20.89
CA SER A 5 -19.35 12.31 20.93
C SER A 5 -20.62 11.69 21.54
N LEU A 6 -21.79 12.12 21.07
CA LEU A 6 -23.11 11.68 21.51
C LEU A 6 -24.08 11.59 20.34
N SER A 7 -25.11 10.78 20.49
CA SER A 7 -26.23 10.67 19.55
C SER A 7 -27.49 10.22 20.28
N GLY A 8 -28.65 10.66 19.81
CA GLY A 8 -29.94 10.24 20.27
C GLY A 8 -30.91 10.01 19.10
N GLU A 9 -31.82 9.06 19.21
CA GLU A 9 -32.82 8.79 18.18
C GLU A 9 -33.86 9.93 18.12
N GLY A 10 -34.16 10.37 16.92
CA GLY A 10 -35.18 11.38 16.65
C GLY A 10 -34.70 12.52 15.76
N PRO A 11 -35.60 13.42 15.37
CA PRO A 11 -35.27 14.57 14.53
C PRO A 11 -34.44 15.62 15.29
N CYS A 12 -33.73 16.44 14.55
CA CYS A 12 -33.11 17.65 15.11
C CYS A 12 -34.21 18.59 15.61
N SER A 13 -34.17 18.91 16.92
CA SER A 13 -35.17 19.85 17.46
C SER A 13 -34.92 21.27 16.98
N PRO A 14 -35.96 22.13 16.84
CA PRO A 14 -35.77 23.53 16.43
C PRO A 14 -34.81 24.29 17.35
N ALA A 15 -34.88 24.09 18.65
CA ALA A 15 -33.98 24.75 19.61
C ALA A 15 -32.53 24.30 19.46
N LEU A 16 -32.27 23.01 19.20
CA LEU A 16 -30.95 22.53 18.93
C LEU A 16 -30.39 23.08 17.61
N GLN A 17 -31.23 23.11 16.56
CA GLN A 17 -30.83 23.68 15.27
C GLN A 17 -30.47 25.17 15.39
N GLU A 18 -31.27 25.95 16.12
CA GLU A 18 -31.00 27.38 16.37
C GLU A 18 -29.64 27.58 17.07
N ALA A 19 -29.35 26.79 18.11
CA ALA A 19 -28.08 26.85 18.81
C ALA A 19 -26.90 26.48 17.92
N LEU A 20 -27.06 25.48 17.03
CA LEU A 20 -26.05 25.08 16.06
C LEU A 20 -25.83 26.14 14.97
N ASP A 21 -26.88 26.77 14.50
CA ASP A 21 -26.83 27.87 13.53
C ASP A 21 -26.08 29.08 14.12
N GLU A 22 -26.28 29.42 15.40
CA GLU A 22 -25.48 30.43 16.10
C GLU A 22 -23.99 30.07 16.21
N VAL A 23 -23.69 28.83 16.57
CA VAL A 23 -22.30 28.31 16.67
C VAL A 23 -21.61 28.42 15.30
N LYS A 24 -22.31 28.05 14.24
CA LYS A 24 -21.81 28.13 12.86
C LYS A 24 -21.61 29.58 12.42
N ALA A 25 -22.51 30.49 12.75
CA ALA A 25 -22.40 31.92 12.44
C ALA A 25 -21.15 32.58 13.06
N ARG A 26 -20.65 32.00 14.16
CA ARG A 26 -19.37 32.41 14.80
C ARG A 26 -18.15 31.74 14.19
N GLY A 27 -18.27 31.04 13.05
CA GLY A 27 -17.16 30.35 12.37
C GLY A 27 -16.68 29.08 13.08
N VAL A 28 -17.55 28.43 13.87
CA VAL A 28 -17.19 27.23 14.63
C VAL A 28 -17.77 26.00 13.93
N LEU A 29 -16.90 25.04 13.57
CA LEU A 29 -17.30 23.74 13.06
C LEU A 29 -17.84 22.85 14.18
N VAL A 30 -18.88 22.07 13.86
CA VAL A 30 -19.45 21.10 14.77
C VAL A 30 -19.28 19.70 14.15
N VAL A 31 -18.64 18.81 14.91
CA VAL A 31 -18.44 17.39 14.55
C VAL A 31 -19.27 16.55 15.50
N ALA A 32 -20.03 15.59 14.98
CA ALA A 32 -20.84 14.71 15.82
C ALA A 32 -20.67 13.23 15.45
N ALA A 33 -20.85 12.36 16.44
CA ALA A 33 -20.94 10.93 16.27
C ALA A 33 -22.22 10.54 15.53
N ALA A 34 -22.14 9.61 14.56
CA ALA A 34 -23.29 9.14 13.79
C ALA A 34 -24.27 8.28 14.60
N GLY A 35 -23.81 7.68 15.70
CA GLY A 35 -24.56 6.72 16.50
C GLY A 35 -24.12 5.27 16.29
N ASN A 36 -24.50 4.40 17.24
CA ASN A 36 -23.99 3.03 17.36
C ASN A 36 -25.12 1.98 17.27
N TYR A 37 -26.07 2.16 16.37
CA TYR A 37 -27.29 1.32 16.29
C TYR A 37 -27.37 0.52 14.99
N GLY A 38 -26.37 0.64 14.08
CA GLY A 38 -26.36 -0.01 12.76
C GLY A 38 -27.47 0.49 11.82
N ARG A 39 -28.03 1.67 12.09
CA ARG A 39 -29.12 2.30 11.34
C ARG A 39 -28.63 3.46 10.47
N ASP A 40 -29.53 4.20 9.85
CA ASP A 40 -29.18 5.42 9.13
C ASP A 40 -28.95 6.57 10.12
N PHE A 41 -27.83 7.34 9.97
CA PHE A 41 -27.53 8.45 10.87
C PHE A 41 -28.57 9.58 10.81
N ARG A 42 -29.32 9.67 9.70
CA ARG A 42 -30.36 10.72 9.50
C ARG A 42 -31.52 10.62 10.48
N ASP A 43 -31.66 9.49 11.15
CA ASP A 43 -32.63 9.28 12.21
C ASP A 43 -32.12 9.71 13.59
N TYR A 44 -30.88 10.24 13.68
CA TYR A 44 -30.22 10.49 14.96
C TYR A 44 -29.66 11.92 15.06
N PHE A 45 -30.11 12.64 16.09
CA PHE A 45 -29.53 13.94 16.43
C PHE A 45 -28.27 13.77 17.27
N PRO A 46 -27.30 14.73 17.29
CA PRO A 46 -27.23 15.95 16.48
C PRO A 46 -26.72 15.73 15.07
N GLY A 47 -26.37 14.48 14.69
CA GLY A 47 -25.79 14.15 13.39
C GLY A 47 -26.71 14.53 12.21
N ASN A 48 -28.02 14.48 12.38
CA ASN A 48 -29.00 14.87 11.37
C ASN A 48 -29.34 16.38 11.34
N CYS A 49 -28.71 17.18 12.19
CA CYS A 49 -28.86 18.63 12.17
C CYS A 49 -28.06 19.25 11.02
N ARG A 50 -28.56 20.35 10.46
CA ARG A 50 -27.87 21.09 9.41
C ARG A 50 -26.56 21.71 9.94
N GLY A 51 -25.49 21.60 9.13
CA GLY A 51 -24.19 22.18 9.45
C GLY A 51 -23.37 21.38 10.46
N VAL A 52 -23.77 20.16 10.75
CA VAL A 52 -23.03 19.20 11.56
C VAL A 52 -22.29 18.22 10.65
N LEU A 53 -20.97 18.09 10.82
CA LEU A 53 -20.16 17.07 10.18
C LEU A 53 -20.27 15.76 10.96
N THR A 54 -21.03 14.83 10.41
CA THR A 54 -21.35 13.57 11.09
C THR A 54 -20.36 12.48 10.72
N VAL A 55 -19.88 11.73 11.72
CA VAL A 55 -18.78 10.77 11.59
C VAL A 55 -19.24 9.37 11.99
N GLY A 56 -19.15 8.44 11.03
CA GLY A 56 -19.29 7.01 11.25
C GLY A 56 -17.95 6.37 11.67
N ALA A 57 -18.03 5.14 12.16
CA ALA A 57 -16.88 4.40 12.65
C ALA A 57 -16.45 3.30 11.68
N VAL A 58 -15.11 3.11 11.51
CA VAL A 58 -14.54 1.94 10.85
C VAL A 58 -13.70 1.12 11.82
N GLY A 59 -13.60 -0.19 11.53
CA GLY A 59 -12.68 -1.12 12.16
C GLY A 59 -11.24 -0.98 11.64
N PRO A 60 -10.31 -1.79 12.15
CA PRO A 60 -8.90 -1.77 11.73
C PRO A 60 -8.69 -2.24 10.29
N ASP A 61 -9.66 -2.93 9.70
CA ASP A 61 -9.69 -3.35 8.29
C ASP A 61 -10.22 -2.26 7.34
N GLY A 62 -10.57 -1.09 7.87
CA GLY A 62 -11.14 0.03 7.13
C GLY A 62 -12.61 -0.13 6.73
N ARG A 63 -13.26 -1.24 7.11
CA ARG A 63 -14.69 -1.48 6.88
C ARG A 63 -15.54 -0.79 7.92
N LEU A 64 -16.77 -0.47 7.54
CA LEU A 64 -17.74 0.09 8.47
C LEU A 64 -17.90 -0.83 9.69
N ALA A 65 -17.73 -0.27 10.88
CA ALA A 65 -17.88 -1.02 12.12
C ALA A 65 -19.30 -1.57 12.26
N SER A 66 -19.45 -2.78 12.76
CA SER A 66 -20.70 -3.52 12.82
C SER A 66 -21.85 -2.78 13.52
N TYR A 67 -21.51 -1.93 14.48
CA TYR A 67 -22.44 -1.11 15.24
C TYR A 67 -22.67 0.29 14.63
N SER A 68 -21.79 0.78 13.74
CA SER A 68 -21.84 2.15 13.24
C SER A 68 -23.13 2.43 12.48
N ASN A 69 -23.72 3.58 12.76
CA ASN A 69 -24.76 4.09 11.87
C ASN A 69 -24.17 4.37 10.49
N ARG A 70 -24.98 4.13 9.46
CA ARG A 70 -24.62 4.16 8.03
C ARG A 70 -24.85 5.55 7.44
N SER A 71 -24.42 5.71 6.21
CA SER A 71 -24.64 6.91 5.38
C SER A 71 -23.98 8.18 5.90
N ALA A 72 -23.15 8.11 6.94
CA ALA A 72 -22.43 9.26 7.44
C ALA A 72 -21.48 9.83 6.36
N PRO A 73 -21.40 11.18 6.22
CA PRO A 73 -20.60 11.82 5.18
C PRO A 73 -19.10 11.54 5.29
N LEU A 74 -18.64 11.21 6.51
CA LEU A 74 -17.23 10.88 6.76
C LEU A 74 -17.14 9.70 7.74
N LEU A 75 -16.12 8.87 7.54
CA LEU A 75 -15.78 7.72 8.36
C LEU A 75 -14.40 7.95 9.01
N ALA A 76 -14.23 7.47 10.23
CA ALA A 76 -12.94 7.53 10.94
C ALA A 76 -12.76 6.31 11.85
N PRO A 77 -11.52 6.02 12.33
CA PRO A 77 -11.28 4.88 13.20
C PRO A 77 -12.10 4.94 14.48
N GLY A 78 -12.94 3.95 14.70
CA GLY A 78 -13.76 3.80 15.91
C GLY A 78 -13.63 2.44 16.58
N GLY A 79 -12.88 1.52 15.97
CA GLY A 79 -12.71 0.13 16.40
C GLY A 79 -13.91 -0.75 16.06
N ASP A 80 -13.68 -2.07 16.00
CA ASP A 80 -14.71 -3.10 15.83
C ASP A 80 -14.23 -4.46 16.36
N GLY A 81 -15.13 -5.39 16.60
CA GLY A 81 -14.79 -6.72 17.11
C GLY A 81 -13.97 -6.68 18.40
N ALA A 82 -12.80 -7.29 18.40
CA ALA A 82 -11.84 -7.27 19.51
C ALA A 82 -10.96 -6.02 19.54
N SER A 83 -10.94 -5.23 18.46
CA SER A 83 -10.09 -4.04 18.31
C SER A 83 -10.81 -2.78 18.73
N GLY A 84 -10.14 -1.92 19.46
CA GLY A 84 -10.66 -0.63 19.90
C GLY A 84 -9.63 0.49 19.75
N VAL A 85 -10.08 1.71 19.94
CA VAL A 85 -9.22 2.88 20.06
C VAL A 85 -8.73 2.97 21.50
N LEU A 86 -7.42 3.00 21.69
CA LEU A 86 -6.84 3.15 23.02
C LEU A 86 -7.06 4.59 23.52
N GLY A 87 -7.79 4.72 24.59
CA GLY A 87 -8.11 6.00 25.20
C GLY A 87 -7.85 6.02 26.70
N PRO A 88 -7.58 7.22 27.28
CA PRO A 88 -7.41 7.40 28.70
C PRO A 88 -8.75 7.19 29.43
N THR A 89 -8.67 6.63 30.62
CA THR A 89 -9.80 6.45 31.56
C THR A 89 -9.34 6.70 32.98
N LEU A 90 -10.25 6.78 33.91
CA LEU A 90 -9.90 6.82 35.34
C LEU A 90 -9.14 5.54 35.69
N GLY A 91 -7.87 5.72 36.08
CA GLY A 91 -7.00 4.60 36.47
C GLY A 91 -6.19 3.96 35.35
N GLY A 92 -6.10 4.58 34.14
CA GLY A 92 -5.22 4.10 33.08
C GLY A 92 -5.76 4.30 31.68
N HIS A 93 -5.58 3.30 30.81
CA HIS A 93 -6.02 3.29 29.43
C HIS A 93 -6.89 2.07 29.14
N ARG A 94 -7.86 2.25 28.26
CA ARG A 94 -8.75 1.18 27.80
C ARG A 94 -8.97 1.24 26.30
N LEU A 95 -9.24 0.09 25.70
CA LEU A 95 -9.72 -0.02 24.33
C LEU A 95 -11.23 0.29 24.31
N LEU A 96 -11.60 1.35 23.64
CA LEU A 96 -12.97 1.83 23.51
C LEU A 96 -13.42 1.72 22.05
N LYS A 97 -14.73 1.46 21.85
CA LYS A 97 -15.34 1.34 20.51
C LYS A 97 -16.55 2.23 20.41
N GLY A 98 -16.74 2.84 19.26
CA GLY A 98 -17.90 3.66 18.98
C GLY A 98 -17.65 4.77 17.98
N THR A 99 -18.70 5.31 17.41
CA THR A 99 -18.66 6.56 16.64
C THR A 99 -18.24 7.74 17.53
N SER A 100 -18.38 7.59 18.85
CA SER A 100 -17.83 8.53 19.87
C SER A 100 -16.30 8.59 19.88
N GLN A 101 -15.62 7.52 19.46
CA GLN A 101 -14.16 7.45 19.26
C GLN A 101 -13.75 7.91 17.86
N ALA A 102 -14.63 7.74 16.87
CA ALA A 102 -14.38 8.18 15.50
C ALA A 102 -14.46 9.71 15.35
N ALA A 103 -15.47 10.36 15.93
CA ALA A 103 -15.66 11.80 15.84
C ALA A 103 -14.42 12.63 16.29
N PRO A 104 -13.73 12.34 17.42
CA PRO A 104 -12.56 13.10 17.82
C PRO A 104 -11.36 12.94 16.87
N HIS A 105 -11.23 11.87 16.07
CA HIS A 105 -10.21 11.81 15.03
C HIS A 105 -10.43 12.87 13.96
N VAL A 106 -11.68 13.09 13.55
CA VAL A 106 -12.05 14.15 12.61
C VAL A 106 -11.82 15.52 13.22
N SER A 107 -12.18 15.69 14.48
CA SER A 107 -11.94 16.94 15.22
C SER A 107 -10.45 17.24 15.32
N ALA A 108 -9.61 16.26 15.62
CA ALA A 108 -8.16 16.41 15.67
C ALA A 108 -7.58 16.76 14.28
N ALA A 109 -8.06 16.11 13.21
CA ALA A 109 -7.65 16.46 11.85
C ALA A 109 -7.99 17.91 11.49
N LEU A 110 -9.20 18.36 11.78
CA LEU A 110 -9.61 19.77 11.59
C LEU A 110 -8.76 20.74 12.40
N ALA A 111 -8.38 20.39 13.63
CA ALA A 111 -7.49 21.21 14.46
C ALA A 111 -6.09 21.32 13.84
N LEU A 112 -5.55 20.22 13.31
CA LEU A 112 -4.28 20.20 12.58
C LEU A 112 -4.34 21.05 11.31
N LEU A 113 -5.42 20.94 10.52
CA LEU A 113 -5.62 21.77 9.33
C LEU A 113 -5.69 23.25 9.71
N ARG A 114 -6.41 23.59 10.78
CA ARG A 114 -6.54 24.96 11.26
C ARG A 114 -5.20 25.55 11.73
N SER A 115 -4.31 24.75 12.31
CA SER A 115 -2.99 25.19 12.75
C SER A 115 -2.07 25.61 11.60
N ARG A 116 -2.39 25.26 10.37
CA ARG A 116 -1.62 25.64 9.18
C ARG A 116 -1.96 27.03 8.62
N GLY A 117 -3.01 27.65 9.11
CA GLY A 117 -3.38 29.01 8.70
C GLY A 117 -4.83 29.37 8.97
N ALA A 118 -5.19 30.58 8.60
CA ALA A 118 -6.52 31.13 8.78
C ALA A 118 -7.47 30.72 7.62
N ALA A 119 -7.79 29.44 7.50
CA ALA A 119 -8.81 28.99 6.57
C ALA A 119 -10.23 29.14 7.15
N SER A 120 -11.22 29.39 6.29
CA SER A 120 -12.61 29.42 6.72
C SER A 120 -13.10 28.01 7.15
N PRO A 121 -14.17 27.92 7.96
CA PRO A 121 -14.75 26.62 8.29
C PRO A 121 -15.10 25.78 7.07
N GLU A 122 -15.65 26.40 6.04
CA GLU A 122 -16.03 25.74 4.80
C GLU A 122 -14.81 25.23 4.03
N ALA A 123 -13.69 25.99 4.03
CA ALA A 123 -12.45 25.55 3.40
C ALA A 123 -11.83 24.35 4.14
N LEU A 124 -11.89 24.34 5.48
CA LEU A 124 -11.41 23.23 6.31
C LEU A 124 -12.24 21.95 6.07
N GLU A 125 -13.57 22.07 6.07
CA GLU A 125 -14.48 20.95 5.78
C GLU A 125 -14.30 20.46 4.34
N GLY A 126 -14.22 21.39 3.38
CA GLY A 126 -13.97 21.06 1.97
C GLY A 126 -12.66 20.32 1.75
N ALA A 127 -11.58 20.78 2.39
CA ALA A 127 -10.28 20.10 2.32
C ALA A 127 -10.31 18.71 2.95
N LEU A 128 -11.01 18.56 4.08
CA LEU A 128 -11.16 17.27 4.75
C LEU A 128 -11.92 16.26 3.86
N LEU A 129 -13.00 16.69 3.24
CA LEU A 129 -13.80 15.84 2.33
C LEU A 129 -13.06 15.57 1.02
N ALA A 130 -12.36 16.54 0.45
CA ALA A 130 -11.57 16.37 -0.77
C ALA A 130 -10.40 15.40 -0.57
N GLY A 131 -9.73 15.48 0.58
CA GLY A 131 -8.62 14.58 0.92
C GLY A 131 -9.04 13.23 1.49
N SER A 132 -10.36 12.98 1.70
CA SER A 132 -10.83 11.70 2.23
C SER A 132 -10.77 10.60 1.16
N ARG A 133 -10.44 9.36 1.58
CA ARG A 133 -10.40 8.19 0.71
C ARG A 133 -11.80 7.65 0.44
N SER A 134 -12.14 7.41 -0.81
CA SER A 134 -13.39 6.73 -1.17
C SER A 134 -13.30 5.23 -0.86
N THR A 135 -14.28 4.71 -0.15
CA THR A 135 -14.46 3.27 0.13
C THR A 135 -15.87 2.84 -0.27
N PRO A 136 -16.16 1.54 -0.36
CA PRO A 136 -17.52 1.07 -0.59
C PRO A 136 -18.53 1.54 0.47
N GLU A 137 -18.06 1.78 1.69
CA GLU A 137 -18.87 2.21 2.83
C GLU A 137 -19.04 3.73 2.95
N GLY A 138 -18.22 4.50 2.22
CA GLY A 138 -18.24 5.96 2.27
C GLY A 138 -16.85 6.59 2.21
N ARG A 139 -16.71 7.82 2.68
CA ARG A 139 -15.45 8.55 2.68
C ARG A 139 -14.71 8.34 4.00
N LEU A 140 -13.50 7.76 3.93
CA LEU A 140 -12.64 7.55 5.10
C LEU A 140 -11.68 8.73 5.28
N LEU A 141 -11.56 9.20 6.52
CA LEU A 141 -10.64 10.28 6.91
C LEU A 141 -9.19 9.98 6.53
N GLU A 142 -8.57 10.91 5.82
CA GLU A 142 -7.15 10.94 5.50
C GLU A 142 -6.58 12.33 5.82
N ALA A 143 -6.04 12.50 7.03
CA ALA A 143 -5.65 13.82 7.53
C ALA A 143 -4.52 14.46 6.73
N PHE A 144 -3.55 13.66 6.23
CA PHE A 144 -2.44 14.16 5.42
C PHE A 144 -2.92 14.64 4.04
N ALA A 145 -3.79 13.87 3.39
CA ALA A 145 -4.38 14.25 2.11
C ALA A 145 -5.28 15.48 2.24
N ALA A 146 -6.00 15.62 3.35
CA ALA A 146 -6.77 16.82 3.66
C ALA A 146 -5.87 18.06 3.82
N LEU A 147 -4.70 17.91 4.45
CA LEU A 147 -3.71 18.97 4.56
C LEU A 147 -3.23 19.43 3.16
N LYS A 148 -2.89 18.48 2.30
CA LYS A 148 -2.49 18.77 0.92
C LYS A 148 -3.58 19.48 0.14
N ALA A 149 -4.83 19.05 0.30
CA ALA A 149 -5.97 19.70 -0.33
C ALA A 149 -6.16 21.16 0.15
N LEU A 150 -5.91 21.43 1.45
CA LEU A 150 -5.98 22.77 2.03
C LEU A 150 -4.88 23.71 1.50
N GLU A 151 -3.67 23.18 1.34
CA GLU A 151 -2.50 23.93 0.85
C GLU A 151 -2.56 24.22 -0.68
N GLY A 152 -3.66 23.85 -1.36
CA GLY A 152 -3.82 24.07 -2.80
C GLY A 152 -2.94 23.17 -3.67
N GLY A 153 -2.15 22.32 -3.06
CA GLY A 153 -1.32 21.32 -3.72
C GLY A 153 -2.04 19.99 -3.97
N GLY A 154 -3.29 19.91 -3.74
CA GLY A 154 -4.34 18.90 -4.06
C GLY A 154 -3.98 17.45 -4.36
N VAL A 155 -2.71 17.05 -4.24
CA VAL A 155 -2.24 15.70 -4.57
C VAL A 155 -1.65 15.05 -3.34
N ALA A 156 -2.14 13.85 -3.02
CA ALA A 156 -1.47 12.96 -2.09
C ALA A 156 -1.26 11.61 -2.78
N LEU A 157 -0.04 11.10 -2.71
CA LEU A 157 0.36 9.79 -3.21
C LEU A 157 0.45 8.83 -2.04
N ARG A 158 -0.21 7.69 -2.14
CA ARG A 158 -0.18 6.64 -1.13
C ARG A 158 0.09 5.29 -1.78
N VAL A 159 1.06 4.58 -1.24
CA VAL A 159 1.37 3.21 -1.61
C VAL A 159 1.05 2.31 -0.44
N GLU A 160 0.24 1.28 -0.67
CA GLU A 160 -0.10 0.28 0.35
C GLU A 160 0.55 -1.07 0.03
N GLY A 161 1.11 -1.68 1.07
CA GLY A 161 1.71 -3.02 0.99
C GLY A 161 3.20 -3.02 0.66
N ARG A 162 3.72 -4.24 0.54
CA ARG A 162 5.09 -4.55 0.13
C ARG A 162 5.03 -5.52 -1.04
N LEU A 163 6.00 -5.47 -1.91
CA LEU A 163 6.10 -6.36 -3.05
C LEU A 163 7.31 -7.27 -2.85
N ALA A 164 7.10 -8.58 -2.95
CA ALA A 164 8.16 -9.57 -3.01
C ALA A 164 8.22 -10.11 -4.44
N LEU A 165 9.41 -10.12 -5.04
CA LEU A 165 9.67 -10.59 -6.41
C LEU A 165 10.90 -11.48 -6.42
N LYS A 166 10.94 -12.43 -7.33
CA LYS A 166 12.17 -13.12 -7.72
C LYS A 166 12.80 -12.42 -8.92
N PRO A 167 14.12 -12.58 -9.14
CA PRO A 167 14.74 -12.16 -10.38
C PRO A 167 14.00 -12.70 -11.61
N GLY A 168 13.68 -11.82 -12.56
CA GLY A 168 12.85 -12.12 -13.73
C GLY A 168 11.34 -11.92 -13.56
N GLU A 169 10.83 -11.76 -12.36
CA GLU A 169 9.40 -11.59 -12.08
C GLU A 169 8.92 -10.13 -12.18
N GLU A 170 7.64 -9.99 -12.44
CA GLU A 170 6.89 -8.73 -12.40
C GLU A 170 5.75 -8.83 -11.40
N GLY A 171 5.52 -7.76 -10.65
CA GLY A 171 4.41 -7.64 -9.72
C GLY A 171 3.82 -6.25 -9.70
N SER A 172 2.77 -6.06 -8.92
CA SER A 172 2.14 -4.75 -8.81
C SER A 172 1.65 -4.43 -7.41
N LEU A 173 1.69 -3.14 -7.07
CA LEU A 173 1.12 -2.57 -5.85
C LEU A 173 0.05 -1.54 -6.20
N PRO A 174 -1.04 -1.46 -5.46
CA PRO A 174 -2.00 -0.38 -5.59
C PRO A 174 -1.37 0.93 -5.10
N VAL A 175 -1.65 2.00 -5.84
CA VAL A 175 -1.26 3.37 -5.51
C VAL A 175 -2.51 4.22 -5.54
N GLU A 176 -2.83 4.84 -4.43
CA GLU A 176 -3.90 5.85 -4.40
C GLU A 176 -3.33 7.23 -4.73
N VAL A 177 -3.89 7.85 -5.75
CA VAL A 177 -3.58 9.21 -6.15
C VAL A 177 -4.79 10.08 -5.79
N LEU A 178 -4.73 10.67 -4.62
CA LEU A 178 -5.78 11.56 -4.11
C LEU A 178 -5.57 12.94 -4.72
N SER A 179 -6.35 13.23 -5.77
CA SER A 179 -6.27 14.48 -6.51
C SER A 179 -7.62 14.81 -7.15
N PRO A 180 -8.01 16.09 -7.22
CA PRO A 180 -9.21 16.52 -7.96
C PRO A 180 -9.06 16.41 -9.49
N TYR A 181 -7.84 16.20 -10.00
CA TYR A 181 -7.54 16.07 -11.45
C TYR A 181 -6.47 14.99 -11.68
N PRO A 182 -6.38 14.44 -12.92
CA PRO A 182 -5.31 13.50 -13.25
C PRO A 182 -3.93 14.14 -13.13
N VAL A 183 -3.02 13.46 -12.44
CA VAL A 183 -1.65 13.94 -12.14
C VAL A 183 -0.63 13.06 -12.82
N PRO A 184 0.33 13.64 -13.56
CA PRO A 184 1.49 12.89 -14.02
C PRO A 184 2.38 12.53 -12.81
N VAL A 185 2.65 11.24 -12.65
CA VAL A 185 3.49 10.71 -11.58
C VAL A 185 4.78 10.18 -12.17
N ARG A 186 5.90 10.72 -11.73
CA ARG A 186 7.23 10.22 -12.05
C ARG A 186 7.55 9.02 -11.15
N VAL A 187 8.10 7.98 -11.74
CA VAL A 187 8.52 6.77 -11.02
C VAL A 187 10.03 6.62 -11.18
N ALA A 188 10.73 6.44 -10.07
CA ALA A 188 12.16 6.17 -10.03
C ALA A 188 12.42 4.94 -9.16
N ALA A 189 13.12 3.94 -9.69
CA ALA A 189 13.42 2.69 -9.01
C ALA A 189 14.92 2.52 -8.78
N GLU A 190 15.28 1.94 -7.62
CA GLU A 190 16.65 1.58 -7.26
C GLU A 190 17.04 0.21 -7.85
N GLY A 191 18.34 -0.10 -7.86
CA GLY A 191 18.88 -1.44 -8.12
C GLY A 191 18.60 -2.00 -9.51
N GLY A 192 18.38 -1.12 -10.51
CA GLY A 192 18.07 -1.58 -11.87
C GLY A 192 16.67 -2.14 -12.05
N LEU A 193 15.79 -2.06 -11.05
CA LEU A 193 14.39 -2.44 -11.21
C LEU A 193 13.72 -1.58 -12.28
N ALA A 194 12.90 -2.18 -13.13
CA ALA A 194 12.02 -1.46 -14.03
C ALA A 194 10.68 -1.19 -13.34
N ALA A 195 10.25 0.06 -13.28
CA ALA A 195 8.99 0.42 -12.64
C ALA A 195 8.22 1.51 -13.40
N TYR A 196 6.90 1.39 -13.43
CA TYR A 196 6.01 2.40 -14.00
C TYR A 196 4.64 2.37 -13.32
N LEU A 197 3.91 3.48 -13.38
CA LEU A 197 2.55 3.61 -12.88
C LEU A 197 1.55 3.51 -14.03
N ALA A 198 0.46 2.77 -13.84
CA ALA A 198 -0.64 2.65 -14.79
C ALA A 198 -2.01 2.76 -14.08
N PRO A 199 -2.93 3.64 -14.53
CA PRO A 199 -2.70 4.66 -15.58
C PRO A 199 -1.75 5.77 -15.12
N ASN A 200 -1.16 6.50 -16.08
CA ASN A 200 -0.37 7.71 -15.82
C ASN A 200 -0.59 8.69 -17.01
N PRO A 201 -1.16 9.89 -16.81
CA PRO A 201 -1.49 10.51 -15.53
C PRO A 201 -2.54 9.76 -14.72
N ALA A 202 -2.46 9.85 -13.39
CA ALA A 202 -3.26 9.08 -12.46
C ALA A 202 -4.20 9.94 -11.60
N GLN A 203 -5.38 9.42 -11.32
CA GLN A 203 -6.35 9.94 -10.37
C GLN A 203 -7.12 8.76 -9.78
N GLY A 204 -7.33 8.74 -8.46
CA GLY A 204 -7.88 7.58 -7.77
C GLY A 204 -6.89 6.44 -7.69
N THR A 205 -7.33 5.21 -7.92
CA THR A 205 -6.48 4.03 -7.85
C THR A 205 -5.71 3.80 -9.14
N ALA A 206 -4.39 3.74 -9.03
CA ALA A 206 -3.48 3.31 -10.07
C ALA A 206 -2.65 2.10 -9.58
N HIS A 207 -1.90 1.47 -10.47
CA HIS A 207 -1.06 0.33 -10.15
C HIS A 207 0.40 0.63 -10.46
N LEU A 208 1.25 0.58 -9.43
CA LEU A 208 2.69 0.56 -9.60
C LEU A 208 3.09 -0.84 -10.08
N ARG A 209 3.57 -0.95 -11.31
CA ARG A 209 4.15 -2.15 -11.88
C ARG A 209 5.64 -2.14 -11.66
N VAL A 210 6.19 -3.22 -11.12
CA VAL A 210 7.61 -3.36 -10.86
C VAL A 210 8.08 -4.70 -11.41
N ARG A 211 9.17 -4.69 -12.17
CA ARG A 211 9.84 -5.87 -12.68
C ARG A 211 11.27 -5.91 -12.13
N ALA A 212 11.65 -7.03 -11.55
CA ALA A 212 13.03 -7.33 -11.23
C ALA A 212 13.67 -8.04 -12.46
N PRO A 213 14.63 -7.42 -13.19
CA PRO A 213 15.35 -8.10 -14.25
C PRO A 213 16.03 -9.38 -13.75
N THR A 214 16.29 -10.33 -14.66
CA THR A 214 17.17 -11.48 -14.37
C THR A 214 18.55 -10.93 -13.99
N GLY A 215 19.16 -11.44 -12.92
CA GLY A 215 20.42 -10.91 -12.40
C GLY A 215 20.26 -9.76 -11.39
N THR A 216 19.05 -9.38 -11.01
CA THR A 216 18.85 -8.47 -9.89
C THR A 216 19.25 -9.16 -8.59
N ALA A 217 20.24 -8.59 -7.88
CA ALA A 217 20.71 -9.16 -6.62
C ALA A 217 19.57 -9.23 -5.58
N PRO A 218 19.57 -10.24 -4.71
CA PRO A 218 18.62 -10.29 -3.59
C PRO A 218 18.82 -9.11 -2.65
N GLY A 219 17.73 -8.53 -2.17
CA GLY A 219 17.81 -7.38 -1.27
C GLY A 219 16.52 -6.55 -1.22
N ALA A 220 16.56 -5.52 -0.41
CA ALA A 220 15.48 -4.55 -0.29
C ALA A 220 15.77 -3.33 -1.17
N TYR A 221 14.82 -2.98 -2.01
CA TYR A 221 14.88 -1.87 -2.96
C TYR A 221 13.73 -0.90 -2.72
N ARG A 222 13.90 0.34 -3.16
CA ARG A 222 12.87 1.36 -3.09
C ARG A 222 12.46 1.83 -4.47
N VAL A 223 11.17 2.06 -4.62
CA VAL A 223 10.59 2.72 -5.79
C VAL A 223 9.92 3.99 -5.33
N ARG A 224 10.42 5.13 -5.78
CA ARG A 224 9.92 6.44 -5.44
C ARG A 224 8.94 6.93 -6.51
N LEU A 225 7.81 7.44 -6.06
CA LEU A 225 6.79 8.07 -6.88
C LEU A 225 6.73 9.56 -6.52
N GLU A 226 6.68 10.43 -7.51
CA GLU A 226 6.57 11.89 -7.32
C GLU A 226 5.53 12.46 -8.28
N GLY A 227 4.61 13.27 -7.77
CA GLY A 227 3.58 13.92 -8.57
C GLY A 227 2.86 15.02 -7.81
N GLY A 228 2.52 16.11 -8.49
CA GLY A 228 1.74 17.21 -7.92
C GLY A 228 2.32 17.85 -6.64
N GLY A 229 3.64 17.78 -6.42
CA GLY A 229 4.31 18.31 -5.24
C GLY A 229 4.36 17.34 -4.05
N ASP A 230 3.85 16.13 -4.20
CA ASP A 230 3.94 15.06 -3.20
C ASP A 230 4.79 13.87 -3.67
N TRP A 231 5.18 13.02 -2.74
CA TRP A 231 5.95 11.81 -3.04
C TRP A 231 5.56 10.65 -2.12
N ALA A 232 5.74 9.43 -2.62
CA ALA A 232 5.58 8.20 -1.86
C ALA A 232 6.71 7.22 -2.20
N THR A 233 6.92 6.23 -1.36
CA THR A 233 7.92 5.18 -1.58
C THR A 233 7.27 3.81 -1.41
N ALA A 234 7.49 2.93 -2.39
CA ALA A 234 7.18 1.51 -2.29
C ALA A 234 8.43 0.73 -1.89
N GLU A 235 8.27 -0.24 -1.00
CA GLU A 235 9.32 -1.21 -0.66
C GLU A 235 9.16 -2.46 -1.51
N VAL A 236 10.24 -2.89 -2.16
CA VAL A 236 10.30 -4.09 -3.00
C VAL A 236 11.39 -4.99 -2.46
N GLN A 237 11.02 -6.19 -2.03
CA GLN A 237 11.95 -7.23 -1.63
C GLN A 237 12.23 -8.14 -2.81
N VAL A 238 13.47 -8.19 -3.28
CA VAL A 238 13.90 -9.22 -4.23
C VAL A 238 14.43 -10.41 -3.43
N GLU A 239 13.78 -11.55 -3.61
CA GLU A 239 14.11 -12.78 -2.91
C GLU A 239 15.31 -13.47 -3.58
N ALA A 240 16.13 -14.16 -2.79
CA ALA A 240 17.16 -15.02 -3.32
C ALA A 240 16.51 -16.23 -4.03
N LEU A 241 17.00 -16.58 -5.22
CA LEU A 241 16.68 -17.86 -5.80
C LEU A 241 17.47 -18.97 -5.07
N PRO A 242 16.88 -20.18 -4.93
CA PRO A 242 17.62 -21.28 -4.32
C PRO A 242 18.88 -21.59 -5.17
N ALA A 243 20.01 -21.70 -4.49
CA ALA A 243 21.26 -22.13 -5.14
C ALA A 243 21.05 -23.46 -5.87
N ARG A 244 21.71 -23.63 -7.00
CA ARG A 244 21.64 -24.85 -7.82
C ARG A 244 22.96 -25.07 -8.56
N VAL A 245 23.25 -26.29 -8.94
CA VAL A 245 24.34 -26.56 -9.87
C VAL A 245 23.82 -26.46 -11.30
N VAL A 246 24.37 -25.60 -12.10
CA VAL A 246 24.10 -25.51 -13.54
C VAL A 246 25.18 -26.27 -14.29
N LEU A 247 24.77 -27.25 -15.08
CA LEU A 247 25.64 -28.04 -15.96
C LEU A 247 25.31 -27.68 -17.41
N SER A 248 26.30 -27.22 -18.15
CA SER A 248 26.17 -26.90 -19.57
C SER A 248 27.14 -27.73 -20.39
N ALA A 249 26.65 -28.26 -21.52
CA ALA A 249 27.48 -28.92 -22.54
C ALA A 249 27.41 -28.09 -23.83
N CYS A 250 28.54 -27.49 -24.21
CA CYS A 250 28.66 -26.65 -25.39
C CYS A 250 29.55 -27.30 -26.45
N SER A 251 29.07 -27.39 -27.70
CA SER A 251 29.84 -27.84 -28.84
C SER A 251 30.83 -26.78 -29.34
N GLU A 252 31.84 -27.14 -30.11
CA GLU A 252 32.75 -26.19 -30.76
C GLU A 252 32.04 -25.17 -31.65
N GLY A 253 30.86 -25.50 -32.17
CA GLY A 253 29.99 -24.60 -32.94
C GLY A 253 29.11 -23.65 -32.10
N GLY A 254 29.30 -23.62 -30.76
CA GLY A 254 28.62 -22.70 -29.85
C GLY A 254 27.19 -23.11 -29.42
N ALA A 255 26.70 -24.27 -29.89
CA ALA A 255 25.40 -24.79 -29.41
C ALA A 255 25.58 -25.42 -28.01
N CYS A 256 24.78 -24.94 -27.04
CA CYS A 256 24.82 -25.43 -25.66
C CYS A 256 23.51 -26.11 -25.26
N ARG A 257 23.64 -27.12 -24.40
CA ARG A 257 22.53 -27.75 -23.67
C ARG A 257 22.83 -27.62 -22.17
N SER A 258 21.87 -27.14 -21.40
CA SER A 258 22.02 -26.96 -19.96
C SER A 258 21.00 -27.75 -19.18
N LEU A 259 21.38 -28.13 -17.96
CA LEU A 259 20.58 -28.83 -16.97
C LEU A 259 20.85 -28.21 -15.59
N ALA A 260 19.80 -28.00 -14.80
CA ALA A 260 19.94 -27.60 -13.40
C ALA A 260 19.84 -28.83 -12.50
N LEU A 261 20.70 -28.88 -11.49
CA LEU A 261 20.74 -29.91 -10.46
C LEU A 261 20.60 -29.25 -9.09
N PRO A 262 20.19 -29.99 -8.03
CA PRO A 262 20.23 -29.49 -6.67
C PRO A 262 21.64 -28.97 -6.28
N PRO A 263 21.76 -28.09 -5.28
CA PRO A 263 23.04 -27.47 -4.90
C PRO A 263 24.09 -28.50 -4.44
N GLU A 264 23.67 -29.64 -3.92
CA GLU A 264 24.54 -30.79 -3.59
C GLU A 264 25.00 -31.57 -4.81
N GLY A 265 24.54 -31.21 -6.02
CA GLY A 265 24.81 -31.92 -7.26
C GLY A 265 24.00 -33.22 -7.39
N GLY A 266 24.55 -34.16 -8.14
CA GLY A 266 23.91 -35.48 -8.31
C GLY A 266 24.19 -36.12 -9.66
N PRO A 267 23.66 -37.33 -9.91
CA PRO A 267 23.77 -38.00 -11.21
C PRO A 267 23.00 -37.17 -12.25
N PHE A 268 23.59 -37.05 -13.43
CA PHE A 268 22.99 -36.30 -14.52
C PHE A 268 22.98 -37.09 -15.84
N ARG A 269 22.06 -36.71 -16.71
CA ARG A 269 21.97 -37.22 -18.08
C ARG A 269 21.62 -36.09 -19.03
N LEU A 270 22.47 -35.83 -19.99
CA LEU A 270 22.19 -34.87 -21.07
C LEU A 270 21.86 -35.68 -22.34
N GLU A 271 20.67 -35.42 -22.87
CA GLU A 271 20.17 -36.08 -24.07
C GLU A 271 20.10 -35.13 -25.28
N GLY A 272 20.04 -35.67 -26.47
CA GLY A 272 19.87 -34.91 -27.70
C GLY A 272 21.15 -34.18 -28.14
N LEU A 273 22.32 -34.67 -27.71
CA LEU A 273 23.62 -34.15 -28.17
C LEU A 273 23.98 -34.86 -29.50
N SER A 274 24.37 -34.08 -30.50
CA SER A 274 24.89 -34.59 -31.78
C SER A 274 26.30 -35.21 -31.59
N PRO A 275 26.77 -36.08 -32.49
CA PRO A 275 28.15 -36.55 -32.45
C PRO A 275 29.12 -35.37 -32.53
N GLY A 276 30.14 -35.35 -31.66
CA GLY A 276 31.12 -34.29 -31.62
C GLY A 276 31.79 -34.16 -30.24
N THR A 277 32.73 -33.23 -30.10
CA THR A 277 33.34 -32.91 -28.81
C THR A 277 32.55 -31.80 -28.13
N TYR A 278 32.29 -31.96 -26.84
CA TYR A 278 31.61 -30.99 -26.02
C TYR A 278 32.46 -30.59 -24.85
N ARG A 279 32.55 -29.29 -24.61
CA ARG A 279 33.06 -28.73 -23.36
C ARG A 279 31.92 -28.72 -22.34
N LEU A 280 32.14 -29.39 -21.23
CA LEU A 280 31.23 -29.43 -20.09
C LEU A 280 31.67 -28.39 -19.07
N LEU A 281 30.75 -27.56 -18.63
CA LEU A 281 30.95 -26.58 -17.57
C LEU A 281 29.88 -26.82 -16.52
N ALA A 282 30.28 -27.04 -15.29
CA ALA A 282 29.38 -27.05 -14.14
C ALA A 282 29.78 -25.95 -13.18
N PHE A 283 28.83 -25.22 -12.64
CA PHE A 283 29.07 -24.21 -11.62
C PHE A 283 27.93 -24.19 -10.61
N LEU A 284 28.26 -23.73 -9.40
CA LEU A 284 27.24 -23.53 -8.34
C LEU A 284 26.67 -22.12 -8.47
N ASP A 285 25.55 -22.02 -9.15
CA ASP A 285 24.73 -20.82 -9.29
C ASP A 285 24.12 -20.49 -7.91
N ARG A 286 24.74 -19.56 -7.19
CA ARG A 286 24.39 -19.22 -5.80
C ARG A 286 23.24 -18.25 -5.71
N ASP A 287 23.08 -17.39 -6.68
CA ASP A 287 22.01 -16.39 -6.74
C ASP A 287 20.84 -16.81 -7.63
N GLY A 288 21.01 -17.93 -8.34
CA GLY A 288 19.96 -18.57 -9.13
C GLY A 288 19.67 -17.89 -10.48
N ASP A 289 20.57 -17.00 -10.94
CA ASP A 289 20.38 -16.26 -12.19
C ASP A 289 20.69 -17.08 -13.44
N GLY A 290 21.39 -18.21 -13.29
CA GLY A 290 21.77 -19.12 -14.35
C GLY A 290 23.00 -18.71 -15.14
N ALA A 291 23.66 -17.62 -14.77
CA ALA A 291 24.91 -17.16 -15.32
C ALA A 291 26.08 -17.55 -14.42
N LEU A 292 27.27 -17.74 -14.99
CA LEU A 292 28.47 -18.01 -14.20
C LEU A 292 29.10 -16.70 -13.75
N ASP A 293 29.12 -16.47 -12.45
CA ASP A 293 29.83 -15.36 -11.84
C ASP A 293 31.31 -15.69 -11.53
N PRO A 294 32.19 -14.66 -11.49
CA PRO A 294 33.63 -14.87 -11.24
C PRO A 294 33.92 -15.56 -9.91
N GLU A 295 33.09 -15.38 -8.91
CA GLU A 295 33.25 -15.91 -7.54
C GLU A 295 32.55 -17.26 -7.32
N GLU A 296 31.84 -17.77 -8.32
CA GLU A 296 31.12 -19.02 -8.20
C GLU A 296 32.06 -20.23 -8.41
N PRO A 297 31.95 -21.25 -7.53
CA PRO A 297 32.64 -22.50 -7.69
C PRO A 297 32.29 -23.18 -9.02
N ARG A 298 33.29 -23.63 -9.78
CA ARG A 298 33.09 -24.23 -11.08
C ARG A 298 33.99 -25.42 -11.36
N GLY A 299 33.57 -26.29 -12.26
CA GLY A 299 34.33 -27.43 -12.76
C GLY A 299 34.15 -27.58 -14.27
N GLU A 300 35.19 -28.00 -14.96
CA GLU A 300 35.18 -28.18 -16.41
C GLU A 300 35.62 -29.57 -16.79
N ALA A 301 35.12 -30.11 -17.90
CA ALA A 301 35.55 -31.35 -18.50
C ALA A 301 35.23 -31.37 -20.01
N GLU A 302 35.82 -32.29 -20.73
CA GLU A 302 35.45 -32.58 -22.12
C GLU A 302 34.83 -33.97 -22.23
N ALA A 303 33.83 -34.11 -23.11
CA ALA A 303 33.20 -35.38 -23.37
C ALA A 303 32.81 -35.53 -24.87
N LYS A 304 32.82 -36.74 -25.35
CA LYS A 304 32.32 -37.12 -26.70
C LYS A 304 31.16 -38.09 -26.52
N PRO A 305 29.93 -37.72 -26.92
CA PRO A 305 28.79 -38.66 -26.87
C PRO A 305 28.97 -39.88 -27.81
N PRO A 306 28.53 -41.08 -27.38
CA PRO A 306 27.97 -41.38 -26.06
C PRO A 306 29.09 -41.56 -25.01
N ALA A 307 29.15 -40.67 -24.02
CA ALA A 307 30.09 -40.74 -22.90
C ALA A 307 29.36 -41.27 -21.64
N ARG A 308 30.05 -42.10 -20.85
CA ARG A 308 29.60 -42.57 -19.54
C ARG A 308 30.67 -42.31 -18.46
N GLY A 309 30.22 -42.14 -17.23
CA GLY A 309 31.14 -41.99 -16.09
C GLY A 309 31.87 -40.65 -16.04
N VAL A 310 31.42 -39.62 -16.74
CA VAL A 310 32.00 -38.30 -16.66
C VAL A 310 31.70 -37.74 -15.25
N ARG A 311 32.77 -37.29 -14.58
CA ARG A 311 32.69 -36.65 -13.25
C ARG A 311 33.16 -35.21 -13.35
N LEU A 312 32.39 -34.31 -12.79
CA LEU A 312 32.70 -32.90 -12.64
C LEU A 312 32.73 -32.58 -11.15
N LEU A 313 33.82 -31.99 -10.70
CA LEU A 313 33.92 -31.46 -9.34
C LEU A 313 33.86 -29.95 -9.44
N VAL A 314 32.86 -29.36 -8.77
CA VAL A 314 32.70 -27.92 -8.64
C VAL A 314 33.48 -27.48 -7.40
N GLN A 315 34.60 -26.75 -7.62
CA GLN A 315 35.54 -26.29 -6.58
C GLN A 315 35.58 -24.78 -6.54
#